data_24bc0bf5172a1bb482afb59f3e4a4e4e
#
_entry.id   24bc0bf5172a1bb482afb59f3e4a4e4e
#
_cell.length_a   1.000
_cell.length_b   1.000
_cell.length_c   1.000
_cell.angle_alpha   90.00
_cell.angle_beta   90.00
_cell.angle_gamma   90.00
#
_symmetry.space_group_name_H-M   'P 1'
#
loop_
_entity.id
_entity.type
_entity.pdbx_description
1 polymer ?
#
loop_
_entity_poly.entity_id
_entity_poly.type
_entity_poly.pdbx_seq_one_letter_code
_entity_poly.pdbx_strand_id
1 'polypeptide(L)'
;MIITGGVKVSSHAVAAVLESHPAVREAAVAGVPDARWGAAVIAAVTLRNLPGHYGADAAETARQLQQLCGARLGAAGVPKVVRIVPDFPATSTGKPDRLAIYSMLCKAHAEQQTNRV
;
A
#
# COMPACT_ATOMS: atom_id res chain seq x y z
N MET A 1 12.38 1.76 -7.65
CA MET A 1 11.50 2.56 -8.50
C MET A 1 10.53 1.66 -9.23
N ILE A 2 9.29 2.07 -9.31
CA ILE A 2 8.22 1.30 -9.94
C ILE A 2 7.91 1.94 -11.29
N ILE A 3 7.78 1.13 -12.35
CA ILE A 3 7.33 1.63 -13.65
C ILE A 3 5.95 1.06 -13.89
N THR A 4 4.93 1.92 -13.84
CA THR A 4 3.55 1.53 -14.02
C THR A 4 2.95 2.33 -15.19
N GLY A 5 2.45 1.62 -16.21
CA GLY A 5 1.89 2.27 -17.40
C GLY A 5 2.87 3.21 -18.08
N GLY A 6 4.18 2.92 -18.01
CA GLY A 6 5.23 3.76 -18.59
C GLY A 6 5.68 4.92 -17.72
N VAL A 7 5.07 5.12 -16.54
CA VAL A 7 5.41 6.21 -15.63
C VAL A 7 6.27 5.70 -14.50
N LYS A 8 7.35 6.41 -14.19
CA LYS A 8 8.24 6.06 -13.08
C LYS A 8 7.67 6.60 -11.77
N VAL A 9 7.50 5.71 -10.79
CA VAL A 9 6.94 6.04 -9.49
C VAL A 9 7.93 5.61 -8.40
N SER A 10 8.21 6.49 -7.47
CA SER A 10 9.07 6.18 -6.33
C SER A 10 8.25 5.52 -5.22
N SER A 11 8.61 4.29 -4.84
CA SER A 11 7.95 3.61 -3.72
C SER A 11 8.16 4.38 -2.42
N HIS A 12 9.31 5.01 -2.24
CA HIS A 12 9.59 5.84 -1.07
C HIS A 12 8.67 7.06 -1.00
N ALA A 13 8.42 7.69 -2.15
CA ALA A 13 7.53 8.85 -2.19
C ALA A 13 6.10 8.47 -1.84
N VAL A 14 5.63 7.34 -2.37
CA VAL A 14 4.28 6.86 -2.06
C VAL A 14 4.18 6.52 -0.57
N ALA A 15 5.15 5.80 -0.02
CA ALA A 15 5.17 5.46 1.40
C ALA A 15 5.18 6.71 2.27
N ALA A 16 5.96 7.72 1.91
CA ALA A 16 6.02 8.97 2.67
C ALA A 16 4.67 9.69 2.69
N VAL A 17 3.97 9.71 1.55
CA VAL A 17 2.63 10.31 1.50
C VAL A 17 1.64 9.53 2.37
N LEU A 18 1.67 8.20 2.30
CA LEU A 18 0.80 7.37 3.13
C LEU A 18 1.08 7.60 4.62
N GLU A 19 2.34 7.68 4.99
CA GLU A 19 2.74 7.89 6.38
C GLU A 19 2.45 9.30 6.88
N SER A 20 2.19 10.24 5.99
CA SER A 20 1.78 11.59 6.38
C SER A 20 0.34 11.65 6.89
N HIS A 21 -0.45 10.62 6.61
CA HIS A 21 -1.82 10.53 7.13
C HIS A 21 -1.77 10.26 8.64
N PRO A 22 -2.52 11.01 9.47
CA PRO A 22 -2.41 10.88 10.92
C PRO A 22 -2.78 9.53 11.49
N ALA A 23 -3.60 8.75 10.78
CA ALA A 23 -3.99 7.41 11.22
C ALA A 23 -2.96 6.33 10.87
N VAL A 24 -2.01 6.61 9.99
CA VAL A 24 -1.04 5.61 9.53
C VAL A 24 0.20 5.61 10.41
N ARG A 25 0.57 4.42 10.90
CA ARG A 25 1.80 4.23 11.65
C ARG A 25 2.98 3.93 10.73
N GLU A 26 2.80 2.93 9.85
CA GLU A 26 3.83 2.52 8.90
C GLU A 26 3.19 2.18 7.58
N ALA A 27 3.94 2.35 6.49
CA ALA A 27 3.48 1.98 5.16
C ALA A 27 4.58 1.19 4.44
N ALA A 28 4.15 0.18 3.68
CA ALA A 28 5.03 -0.58 2.79
C ALA A 28 4.44 -0.50 1.39
N VAL A 29 5.27 -0.17 0.40
CA VAL A 29 4.86 0.03 -0.98
C VAL A 29 5.82 -0.73 -1.89
N ALA A 30 5.28 -1.44 -2.86
CA ALA A 30 6.10 -2.12 -3.86
C ALA A 30 5.39 -2.16 -5.20
N GLY A 31 6.16 -2.31 -6.27
CA GLY A 31 5.65 -2.63 -7.59
C GLY A 31 5.50 -4.13 -7.71
N VAL A 32 4.29 -4.58 -8.02
CA VAL A 32 3.97 -5.99 -8.18
C VAL A 32 3.73 -6.24 -9.67
N PRO A 33 4.27 -7.31 -10.25
CA PRO A 33 4.04 -7.59 -11.68
C PRO A 33 2.56 -7.61 -12.01
N ASP A 34 2.20 -6.94 -13.09
CA ASP A 34 0.82 -6.80 -13.52
C ASP A 34 0.77 -6.84 -15.04
N ALA A 35 -0.10 -7.68 -15.59
CA ALA A 35 -0.19 -7.87 -17.04
C ALA A 35 -0.64 -6.61 -17.77
N ARG A 36 -1.42 -5.76 -17.11
CA ARG A 36 -2.00 -4.56 -17.71
C ARG A 36 -1.04 -3.36 -17.66
N TRP A 37 -0.34 -3.20 -16.53
CA TRP A 37 0.45 -2.01 -16.26
C TRP A 37 1.97 -2.24 -16.32
N GLY A 38 2.40 -3.49 -16.49
CA GLY A 38 3.79 -3.89 -16.31
C GLY A 38 4.10 -4.10 -14.83
N ALA A 39 3.83 -3.10 -14.02
CA ALA A 39 3.85 -3.21 -12.57
C ALA A 39 2.69 -2.38 -12.01
N ALA A 40 2.07 -2.87 -10.96
CA ALA A 40 1.05 -2.14 -10.21
C ALA A 40 1.64 -1.68 -8.88
N VAL A 41 1.31 -0.46 -8.48
CA VAL A 41 1.69 0.06 -7.17
C VAL A 41 0.74 -0.52 -6.14
N ILE A 42 1.27 -1.30 -5.20
CA ILE A 42 0.50 -1.95 -4.16
C ILE A 42 1.04 -1.49 -2.81
N ALA A 43 0.15 -1.20 -1.88
CA ALA A 43 0.54 -0.71 -0.56
C ALA A 43 -0.14 -1.49 0.54
N ALA A 44 0.53 -1.59 1.68
CA ALA A 44 -0.04 -2.05 2.93
C ALA A 44 0.33 -1.04 4.00
N VAL A 45 -0.59 -0.79 4.93
CA VAL A 45 -0.36 0.15 6.02
C VAL A 45 -0.78 -0.46 7.34
N THR A 46 -0.08 -0.06 8.40
CA THR A 46 -0.51 -0.31 9.76
C THR A 46 -1.05 1.00 10.31
N LEU A 47 -2.06 0.92 11.18
CA LEU A 47 -2.70 2.10 11.72
C LEU A 47 -2.24 2.36 13.15
N ARG A 48 -2.22 3.63 13.53
CA ARG A 48 -2.01 4.01 14.92
C ARG A 48 -3.23 3.59 15.72
N ASN A 49 -3.02 3.25 16.97
CA ASN A 49 -4.10 2.84 17.86
C ASN A 49 -4.86 4.10 18.35
N LEU A 50 -5.64 4.69 17.44
CA LEU A 50 -6.43 5.87 17.73
C LEU A 50 -7.89 5.47 17.97
N PRO A 51 -8.54 6.00 19.01
CA PRO A 51 -9.97 5.73 19.22
C PRO A 51 -10.79 6.14 18.00
N GLY A 52 -11.71 5.26 17.59
CA GLY A 52 -12.60 5.54 16.46
C GLY A 52 -12.06 5.24 15.09
N HIS A 53 -10.78 4.84 14.97
CA HIS A 53 -10.17 4.54 13.67
C HIS A 53 -10.00 3.06 13.41
N TYR A 54 -10.47 2.21 14.31
CA TYR A 54 -10.25 0.76 14.20
C TYR A 54 -11.45 0.06 13.59
N GLY A 55 -11.17 -0.78 12.62
CA GLY A 55 -12.02 -1.88 12.18
C GLY A 55 -13.16 -1.51 11.26
N ALA A 56 -14.04 -0.63 11.64
CA ALA A 56 -15.29 -0.41 10.90
C ALA A 56 -15.07 0.29 9.56
N ASP A 57 -14.00 1.07 9.40
CA ASP A 57 -13.80 1.93 8.24
C ASP A 57 -12.51 1.67 7.48
N ALA A 58 -12.05 0.42 7.45
CA ALA A 58 -10.83 0.08 6.71
C ALA A 58 -10.92 0.45 5.24
N ALA A 59 -12.08 0.20 4.61
CA ALA A 59 -12.29 0.55 3.21
C ALA A 59 -12.27 2.07 2.99
N GLU A 60 -12.87 2.81 3.90
CA GLU A 60 -12.88 4.27 3.83
C GLU A 60 -11.49 4.86 4.03
N THR A 61 -10.74 4.34 5.00
CA THR A 61 -9.35 4.76 5.22
C THR A 61 -8.49 4.48 4.00
N ALA A 62 -8.63 3.31 3.40
CA ALA A 62 -7.90 2.96 2.18
C ALA A 62 -8.23 3.94 1.06
N ARG A 63 -9.49 4.30 0.89
CA ARG A 63 -9.90 5.27 -0.13
C ARG A 63 -9.32 6.64 0.12
N GLN A 64 -9.32 7.10 1.37
CA GLN A 64 -8.72 8.38 1.74
C GLN A 64 -7.22 8.40 1.42
N LEU A 65 -6.52 7.31 1.70
CA LEU A 65 -5.10 7.19 1.39
C LEU A 65 -4.85 7.23 -0.11
N GLN A 66 -5.68 6.57 -0.90
CA GLN A 66 -5.58 6.63 -2.35
C GLN A 66 -5.79 8.06 -2.87
N GLN A 67 -6.79 8.76 -2.34
CA GLN A 67 -7.05 10.15 -2.71
C GLN A 67 -5.88 11.06 -2.34
N LEU A 68 -5.29 10.84 -1.19
CA LEU A 68 -4.13 11.62 -0.75
C LEU A 68 -2.94 11.44 -1.69
N CYS A 69 -2.66 10.19 -2.09
CA CYS A 69 -1.60 9.92 -3.04
C CYS A 69 -1.86 10.56 -4.40
N GLY A 70 -3.10 10.51 -4.87
CA GLY A 70 -3.49 11.15 -6.13
C GLY A 70 -3.30 12.65 -6.09
N ALA A 71 -3.65 13.30 -4.98
CA ALA A 71 -3.50 14.74 -4.82
C ALA A 71 -2.03 15.17 -4.77
N ARG A 72 -1.17 14.34 -4.18
CA ARG A 72 0.25 14.67 -3.98
C ARG A 72 1.15 14.22 -5.11
N LEU A 73 0.86 13.07 -5.72
CA LEU A 73 1.77 12.40 -6.64
C LEU A 73 1.16 12.18 -8.03
N GLY A 74 -0.11 12.50 -8.22
CA GLY A 74 -0.79 12.24 -9.48
C GLY A 74 -1.29 10.81 -9.59
N ALA A 75 -1.99 10.51 -10.68
CA ALA A 75 -2.70 9.23 -10.85
C ALA A 75 -1.77 8.03 -10.81
N ALA A 76 -0.56 8.14 -11.37
CA ALA A 76 0.39 7.03 -11.39
C ALA A 76 0.89 6.65 -9.99
N GLY A 77 0.89 7.60 -9.05
CA GLY A 77 1.31 7.38 -7.68
C GLY A 77 0.22 6.83 -6.77
N VAL A 78 -0.99 6.61 -7.29
CA VAL A 78 -2.09 6.04 -6.49
C VAL A 78 -1.93 4.53 -6.42
N PRO A 79 -1.79 3.94 -5.22
CA PRO A 79 -1.76 2.49 -5.10
C PRO A 79 -3.07 1.88 -5.61
N LYS A 80 -2.95 0.80 -6.39
CA LYS A 80 -4.13 0.08 -6.88
C LYS A 80 -4.85 -0.66 -5.75
N VAL A 81 -4.09 -1.08 -4.75
CA VAL A 81 -4.63 -1.72 -3.55
C VAL A 81 -3.94 -1.10 -2.35
N VAL A 82 -4.71 -0.74 -1.35
CA VAL A 82 -4.20 -0.36 -0.03
C VAL A 82 -4.78 -1.34 0.97
N ARG A 83 -3.92 -2.19 1.54
CA ARG A 83 -4.34 -3.19 2.51
C ARG A 83 -3.99 -2.70 3.91
N ILE A 84 -4.97 -2.72 4.80
CA ILE A 84 -4.74 -2.37 6.19
C ILE A 84 -4.49 -3.65 6.97
N VAL A 85 -3.32 -3.73 7.62
CA VAL A 85 -2.90 -4.92 8.36
C VAL A 85 -2.57 -4.53 9.79
N PRO A 86 -2.71 -5.48 10.74
CA PRO A 86 -2.43 -5.16 12.15
C PRO A 86 -0.95 -4.90 12.41
N ASP A 87 -0.07 -5.58 11.69
CA ASP A 87 1.37 -5.40 11.82
C ASP A 87 2.06 -5.98 10.60
N PHE A 88 3.32 -5.60 10.39
CA PHE A 88 4.14 -6.17 9.31
C PHE A 88 4.95 -7.36 9.82
N PRO A 89 5.20 -8.37 8.94
CA PRO A 89 6.10 -9.46 9.29
C PRO A 89 7.49 -8.92 9.66
N ALA A 90 8.08 -9.51 10.67
CA ALA A 90 9.42 -9.13 11.12
C ALA A 90 10.32 -10.36 11.17
N THR A 91 11.62 -10.14 10.99
CA THR A 91 12.63 -11.19 11.17
C THR A 91 12.81 -11.50 12.64
N SER A 92 13.57 -12.55 12.94
CA SER A 92 13.87 -12.93 14.33
C SER A 92 14.60 -11.84 15.12
N THR A 93 15.26 -10.90 14.41
CA THR A 93 15.95 -9.79 15.06
C THR A 93 15.07 -8.56 15.21
N GLY A 94 13.78 -8.65 14.84
CA GLY A 94 12.85 -7.54 14.97
C GLY A 94 12.84 -6.57 13.81
N LYS A 95 13.64 -6.78 12.78
CA LYS A 95 13.67 -5.93 11.59
C LYS A 95 12.54 -6.33 10.63
N PRO A 96 12.00 -5.39 9.82
CA PRO A 96 10.98 -5.75 8.84
C PRO A 96 11.47 -6.83 7.89
N ASP A 97 10.65 -7.84 7.67
CA ASP A 97 10.94 -8.91 6.73
C ASP A 97 10.45 -8.50 5.35
N ARG A 98 11.36 -7.97 4.54
CA ARG A 98 11.00 -7.39 3.24
C ARG A 98 10.43 -8.43 2.27
N LEU A 99 10.96 -9.66 2.30
CA LEU A 99 10.45 -10.71 1.42
C LEU A 99 9.03 -11.11 1.80
N ALA A 100 8.76 -11.25 3.10
CA ALA A 100 7.43 -11.59 3.58
C ALA A 100 6.43 -10.45 3.29
N ILE A 101 6.86 -9.21 3.44
CA ILE A 101 6.02 -8.05 3.12
C ILE A 101 5.72 -8.03 1.62
N TYR A 102 6.71 -8.26 0.77
CA TYR A 102 6.50 -8.30 -0.67
C TYR A 102 5.53 -9.41 -1.06
N SER A 103 5.66 -10.60 -0.48
CA SER A 103 4.73 -11.71 -0.70
C SER A 103 3.30 -11.32 -0.30
N MET A 104 3.16 -10.61 0.81
CA MET A 104 1.86 -10.12 1.27
C MET A 104 1.25 -9.15 0.27
N LEU A 105 2.06 -8.26 -0.30
CA LEU A 105 1.58 -7.30 -1.30
C LEU A 105 1.18 -8.00 -2.60
N CYS A 106 1.95 -8.98 -3.04
CA CYS A 106 1.59 -9.80 -4.20
C CYS A 106 0.26 -10.51 -4.00
N LYS A 107 0.07 -11.07 -2.81
CA LYS A 107 -1.18 -11.77 -2.47
C LYS A 107 -2.35 -10.80 -2.45
N ALA A 108 -2.17 -9.61 -1.89
CA ALA A 108 -3.20 -8.58 -1.85
C ALA A 108 -3.62 -8.18 -3.27
N HIS A 109 -2.66 -8.03 -4.18
CA HIS A 109 -2.94 -7.71 -5.57
C HIS A 109 -3.71 -8.84 -6.26
N ALA A 110 -3.30 -10.07 -6.06
CA ALA A 110 -3.97 -11.24 -6.64
C ALA A 110 -5.41 -11.37 -6.14
N GLU A 111 -5.63 -11.15 -4.84
CA GLU A 111 -6.97 -11.17 -4.27
C GLU A 111 -7.87 -10.09 -4.86
N GLN A 112 -7.33 -8.91 -5.09
CA GLN A 112 -8.08 -7.80 -5.68
C GLN A 112 -8.49 -8.13 -7.11
N GLN A 113 -7.63 -8.74 -7.89
CA GLN A 113 -7.94 -9.15 -9.26
C GLN A 113 -8.98 -10.26 -9.30
N THR A 114 -8.91 -11.21 -8.39
CA THR A 114 -9.87 -12.30 -8.30
C THR A 114 -11.27 -11.78 -7.97
N ASN A 115 -11.38 -10.73 -7.18
CA ASN A 115 -12.65 -10.15 -6.78
C ASN A 115 -13.26 -9.24 -7.84
N ARG A 116 -12.60 -9.07 -8.96
CA ARG A 116 -13.06 -8.21 -10.06
C ARG A 116 -13.84 -8.98 -11.12
N VAL A 117 -14.73 -9.78 -10.72
CA VAL A 117 -15.54 -10.52 -11.71
C VAL A 117 -16.79 -9.73 -12.10
#